data_a3d3ee151897790bf95652a8a38190ed
#
_entry.id   a3d3ee151897790bf95652a8a38190ed
#
_cell.length_a   1.000
_cell.length_b   1.000
_cell.length_c   1.000
_cell.angle_alpha   90.00
_cell.angle_beta   90.00
_cell.angle_gamma   90.00
#
_symmetry.space_group_name_H-M   'P 1'
#
loop_
_entity.id
_entity.type
_entity.pdbx_description
1 polymer ?
#
loop_
_entity_poly.entity_id
_entity_poly.type
_entity_poly.pdbx_seq_one_letter_code
_entity_poly.pdbx_strand_id
1 'polypeptide(L)'
;MKQLSILHTLALGVALVPCLSSCISDDSEGAHKPLSIINAASTVKDVYNVDNWDTLRIAAPEVTQEHTAKPLSYQWEVNGKVVSNEKDLAYVCKDYGTFVCRLKISNEDATYYKQFRLNVQYSYRAGLYAVAASGDSTQLAYIPLDGRQPESDIFAKNNPGQHLSSAPQAISIASALGKQQIFVSIGSPSRIYKLDGNTMSVVGYNDGTKTAPFLWAKRSGRTNSPSIGSVIYVLEDGTLASISNSSISVLLTNFNNQYMSQVIKNYSLAPEAVSWARRADEYYNGTALYDNKQGRFIAYAENERDVPKQYRSLFPESFAGKRLIGMGMVDNYHEIAMLLKDTATSTYYHVWIDPGAYDANSKTRNADPELKYIGAVPSTAGVKDNSKVVGIPSTNLMYYSSGNALYAYSVLSKGNFPTTPTLTCDSGEQISSLVVSSDDKYLYVAANNPTTKVGHVYCFDLNQRTRVWKKSNVSGMIQQLALRN
;
A
#
# COMPACT_ATOMS: atom_id res chain seq x y z
N MET A 1 -11.76 -53.64 -47.70
CA MET A 1 -12.48 -54.08 -48.90
C MET A 1 -12.58 -52.88 -49.83
N LYS A 2 -11.98 -53.09 -51.05
CA LYS A 2 -12.26 -52.54 -52.40
C LYS A 2 -12.25 -50.98 -52.51
N GLN A 3 -11.21 -50.36 -53.11
CA GLN A 3 -10.86 -50.28 -54.53
C GLN A 3 -11.98 -49.79 -55.42
N LEU A 4 -11.73 -48.66 -56.11
CA LEU A 4 -11.54 -48.47 -57.57
C LEU A 4 -11.60 -46.96 -57.84
N SER A 5 -10.60 -46.25 -58.28
CA SER A 5 -9.94 -46.12 -59.62
C SER A 5 -10.93 -45.97 -60.77
N ILE A 6 -10.85 -44.83 -61.48
CA ILE A 6 -10.86 -44.77 -62.95
C ILE A 6 -10.30 -43.41 -63.42
N LEU A 7 -9.19 -43.50 -64.15
CA LEU A 7 -8.66 -42.57 -65.14
C LEU A 7 -9.60 -42.40 -66.29
N HIS A 8 -9.70 -41.26 -66.92
CA HIS A 8 -9.84 -41.15 -68.39
C HIS A 8 -9.21 -39.87 -68.94
N THR A 9 -8.39 -40.10 -69.90
CA THR A 9 -7.49 -39.29 -70.71
C THR A 9 -8.21 -38.68 -71.95
N LEU A 10 -7.54 -37.67 -72.54
CA LEU A 10 -7.53 -37.18 -73.95
C LEU A 10 -8.67 -36.21 -74.32
N ALA A 11 -8.45 -35.11 -75.02
CA ALA A 11 -7.65 -34.97 -76.25
C ALA A 11 -7.41 -33.49 -76.60
N LEU A 12 -6.32 -33.28 -77.25
CA LEU A 12 -5.84 -32.16 -78.06
C LEU A 12 -6.88 -31.41 -78.85
N GLY A 13 -6.79 -30.06 -78.81
CA GLY A 13 -7.38 -29.16 -79.80
C GLY A 13 -6.49 -27.91 -79.96
N VAL A 14 -5.52 -28.03 -80.92
CA VAL A 14 -4.71 -26.90 -81.37
C VAL A 14 -5.59 -26.05 -82.27
N ALA A 15 -5.93 -24.80 -81.91
CA ALA A 15 -6.45 -23.78 -82.77
C ALA A 15 -5.47 -22.60 -82.85
N LEU A 16 -4.75 -22.49 -83.94
CA LEU A 16 -4.01 -21.32 -84.33
C LEU A 16 -4.99 -20.16 -84.43
N VAL A 17 -4.79 -19.09 -83.69
CA VAL A 17 -5.37 -17.79 -83.92
C VAL A 17 -4.25 -16.80 -84.22
N PRO A 18 -4.35 -16.05 -85.32
CA PRO A 18 -3.29 -15.18 -85.76
C PRO A 18 -3.05 -14.02 -84.80
N CYS A 19 -1.79 -13.71 -84.60
CA CYS A 19 -1.31 -12.51 -83.93
C CYS A 19 -1.86 -11.26 -84.64
N LEU A 20 -2.86 -10.67 -84.04
CA LEU A 20 -3.12 -9.24 -84.28
C LEU A 20 -2.22 -8.51 -83.31
N SER A 21 -1.05 -8.10 -83.78
CA SER A 21 -0.25 -7.07 -83.12
C SER A 21 -0.99 -5.76 -83.18
N SER A 22 -1.88 -5.54 -82.27
CA SER A 22 -2.36 -4.19 -81.96
C SER A 22 -1.25 -3.49 -81.20
N CYS A 23 -0.44 -2.73 -81.87
CA CYS A 23 0.30 -1.64 -81.25
C CYS A 23 -0.72 -0.66 -80.69
N ILE A 24 -1.16 -0.86 -79.50
CA ILE A 24 -1.70 0.21 -78.69
C ILE A 24 -0.45 1.01 -78.29
N SER A 25 -0.15 2.08 -78.95
CA SER A 25 0.69 3.12 -78.48
C SER A 25 -0.01 3.67 -77.24
N ASP A 26 0.42 3.19 -76.08
CA ASP A 26 0.02 3.77 -74.80
C ASP A 26 0.68 5.15 -74.73
N ASP A 27 0.03 6.17 -75.28
CA ASP A 27 0.42 7.57 -75.14
C ASP A 27 0.14 8.11 -73.73
N SER A 28 -0.09 7.23 -72.74
CA SER A 28 -0.12 7.58 -71.34
C SER A 28 1.28 7.64 -70.72
N GLU A 29 2.20 8.33 -71.38
CA GLU A 29 3.37 8.93 -70.71
C GLU A 29 2.92 10.15 -69.88
N GLY A 30 1.84 10.01 -69.15
CA GLY A 30 1.60 10.80 -67.99
C GLY A 30 2.68 10.41 -66.98
N ALA A 31 3.65 11.29 -66.80
CA ALA A 31 4.71 11.08 -65.81
C ALA A 31 4.07 10.55 -64.51
N HIS A 32 4.19 9.24 -64.27
CA HIS A 32 3.79 8.67 -63.00
C HIS A 32 4.67 9.35 -61.95
N LYS A 33 4.09 10.38 -61.31
CA LYS A 33 4.75 11.00 -60.18
C LYS A 33 4.84 9.91 -59.12
N PRO A 34 6.07 9.55 -58.72
CA PRO A 34 6.23 8.55 -57.67
C PRO A 34 5.49 9.03 -56.44
N LEU A 35 4.75 8.10 -55.80
CA LEU A 35 4.02 8.38 -54.58
C LEU A 35 5.01 8.73 -53.46
N SER A 36 4.66 9.70 -52.64
CA SER A 36 5.46 10.06 -51.47
C SER A 36 5.34 9.01 -50.38
N ILE A 37 6.42 8.33 -50.08
CA ILE A 37 6.48 7.31 -49.01
C ILE A 37 6.91 7.95 -47.70
N ILE A 38 6.21 7.63 -46.60
CA ILE A 38 6.52 8.13 -45.25
C ILE A 38 7.37 7.11 -44.53
N ASN A 39 8.58 7.53 -44.15
CA ASN A 39 9.47 6.80 -43.27
C ASN A 39 9.58 7.55 -41.94
N ALA A 40 9.29 6.89 -40.82
CA ALA A 40 9.36 7.49 -39.50
C ALA A 40 10.33 6.71 -38.60
N ALA A 41 11.27 7.40 -37.99
CA ALA A 41 12.14 6.81 -36.97
C ALA A 41 11.30 6.41 -35.75
N SER A 42 11.41 5.15 -35.32
CA SER A 42 10.58 4.66 -34.21
C SER A 42 11.10 5.13 -32.85
N THR A 43 10.79 6.36 -32.49
CA THR A 43 11.03 6.92 -31.15
C THR A 43 9.86 6.65 -30.19
N VAL A 44 8.70 6.28 -30.71
CA VAL A 44 7.52 5.93 -29.91
C VAL A 44 7.71 4.53 -29.31
N LYS A 45 7.71 4.43 -27.97
CA LYS A 45 7.85 3.17 -27.25
C LYS A 45 6.66 2.25 -27.46
N ASP A 46 6.86 0.95 -27.32
CA ASP A 46 5.77 -0.03 -27.46
C ASP A 46 4.83 -0.03 -26.25
N VAL A 47 5.30 0.44 -25.07
CA VAL A 47 4.51 0.50 -23.84
C VAL A 47 4.84 1.78 -23.05
N TYR A 48 3.78 2.44 -22.60
CA TYR A 48 3.83 3.54 -21.63
C TYR A 48 3.05 3.17 -20.38
N ASN A 49 3.62 3.47 -19.23
CA ASN A 49 2.95 3.35 -17.93
C ASN A 49 2.81 4.75 -17.35
N VAL A 50 1.58 5.17 -17.08
CA VAL A 50 1.24 6.52 -16.61
C VAL A 50 0.25 6.39 -15.48
N ASP A 51 0.36 7.24 -14.47
CA ASP A 51 -0.65 7.30 -13.42
C ASP A 51 -1.90 8.05 -13.92
N ASN A 52 -3.07 7.69 -13.43
CA ASN A 52 -4.30 8.39 -13.82
C ASN A 52 -4.24 9.86 -13.37
N TRP A 53 -4.83 10.74 -14.16
CA TRP A 53 -4.75 12.20 -14.11
C TRP A 53 -3.40 12.80 -14.49
N ASP A 54 -2.36 11.99 -14.70
CA ASP A 54 -1.12 12.49 -15.31
C ASP A 54 -1.29 12.68 -16.82
N THR A 55 -0.41 13.50 -17.38
CA THR A 55 -0.38 13.78 -18.80
C THR A 55 0.67 12.93 -19.50
N LEU A 56 0.25 12.02 -20.36
CA LEU A 56 1.14 11.32 -21.28
C LEU A 56 1.63 12.31 -22.34
N ARG A 57 2.94 12.50 -22.42
CA ARG A 57 3.58 13.34 -23.44
C ARG A 57 4.46 12.47 -24.32
N ILE A 58 4.23 12.54 -25.64
CA ILE A 58 5.02 11.81 -26.63
C ILE A 58 5.34 12.79 -27.76
N ALA A 59 6.63 13.03 -28.00
CA ALA A 59 7.06 13.73 -29.18
C ALA A 59 6.85 12.82 -30.41
N ALA A 60 6.33 13.37 -31.51
CA ALA A 60 6.22 12.64 -32.75
C ALA A 60 7.63 12.25 -33.25
N PRO A 61 7.75 11.09 -33.92
CA PRO A 61 9.02 10.69 -34.53
C PRO A 61 9.42 11.66 -35.64
N GLU A 62 10.72 11.72 -35.90
CA GLU A 62 11.22 12.38 -37.11
C GLU A 62 10.74 11.62 -38.34
N VAL A 63 10.24 12.38 -39.31
CA VAL A 63 9.68 11.83 -40.53
C VAL A 63 10.47 12.28 -41.73
N THR A 64 10.89 11.33 -42.55
CA THR A 64 11.42 11.60 -43.89
C THR A 64 10.41 11.13 -44.92
N GLN A 65 10.34 11.84 -46.05
CA GLN A 65 9.51 11.48 -47.17
C GLN A 65 10.39 11.17 -48.38
N GLU A 66 10.18 10.02 -48.97
CA GLU A 66 10.82 9.70 -50.26
C GLU A 66 10.06 10.36 -51.40
N HIS A 67 10.79 10.72 -52.46
CA HIS A 67 10.31 11.42 -53.65
C HIS A 67 9.94 12.89 -53.36
N THR A 68 8.67 13.20 -53.30
CA THR A 68 8.20 14.59 -53.13
C THR A 68 7.65 14.82 -51.73
N ALA A 69 8.20 15.78 -51.00
CA ALA A 69 7.67 16.13 -49.67
C ALA A 69 6.30 16.80 -49.79
N LYS A 70 5.33 16.28 -49.06
CA LYS A 70 3.95 16.75 -48.97
C LYS A 70 3.55 17.12 -47.57
N PRO A 71 2.56 17.98 -47.35
CA PRO A 71 2.10 18.30 -45.98
C PRO A 71 1.73 17.04 -45.20
N LEU A 72 2.24 16.93 -43.97
CA LEU A 72 1.95 15.82 -43.06
C LEU A 72 0.82 16.20 -42.12
N SER A 73 -0.07 15.24 -41.88
CA SER A 73 -1.07 15.28 -40.82
C SER A 73 -0.79 14.21 -39.79
N TYR A 74 -1.10 14.51 -38.53
CA TYR A 74 -0.89 13.63 -37.37
C TYR A 74 -2.23 13.34 -36.74
N GLN A 75 -2.39 12.13 -36.23
CA GLN A 75 -3.57 11.73 -35.49
C GLN A 75 -3.19 10.70 -34.42
N TRP A 76 -3.55 11.00 -33.17
CA TRP A 76 -3.34 10.11 -32.03
C TRP A 76 -4.69 9.53 -31.60
N GLU A 77 -4.71 8.23 -31.40
CA GLU A 77 -5.91 7.50 -31.02
C GLU A 77 -5.68 6.69 -29.74
N VAL A 78 -6.72 6.61 -28.91
CA VAL A 78 -6.81 5.74 -27.74
C VAL A 78 -8.05 4.86 -27.90
N ASN A 79 -7.89 3.53 -27.92
CA ASN A 79 -8.96 2.57 -28.21
C ASN A 79 -9.80 2.95 -29.48
N GLY A 80 -9.13 3.38 -30.53
CA GLY A 80 -9.79 3.77 -31.79
C GLY A 80 -10.47 5.14 -31.79
N LYS A 81 -10.46 5.87 -30.65
CA LYS A 81 -10.98 7.23 -30.56
C LYS A 81 -9.85 8.25 -30.73
N VAL A 82 -10.03 9.21 -31.65
CA VAL A 82 -9.07 10.31 -31.81
C VAL A 82 -9.07 11.20 -30.59
N VAL A 83 -7.87 11.40 -30.02
CA VAL A 83 -7.64 12.23 -28.82
C VAL A 83 -6.81 13.48 -29.11
N SER A 84 -6.05 13.49 -30.23
CA SER A 84 -5.28 14.66 -30.68
C SER A 84 -4.99 14.57 -32.18
N ASN A 85 -4.93 15.72 -32.83
CA ASN A 85 -4.44 15.90 -34.21
C ASN A 85 -3.13 16.74 -34.21
N GLU A 86 -2.62 17.08 -33.08
CA GLU A 86 -1.35 17.80 -32.97
C GLU A 86 -0.17 16.87 -33.29
N LYS A 87 0.95 17.46 -33.72
CA LYS A 87 2.18 16.73 -34.02
C LYS A 87 2.62 15.91 -32.77
N ASP A 88 2.71 16.56 -31.63
CA ASP A 88 3.10 15.94 -30.37
C ASP A 88 1.87 15.65 -29.52
N LEU A 89 1.86 14.48 -28.87
CA LEU A 89 0.78 14.11 -27.96
C LEU A 89 0.96 14.76 -26.59
N ALA A 90 -0.12 15.36 -26.08
CA ALA A 90 -0.32 15.70 -24.69
C ALA A 90 -1.71 15.21 -24.26
N TYR A 91 -1.77 14.03 -23.67
CA TYR A 91 -3.04 13.37 -23.32
C TYR A 91 -3.17 13.18 -21.80
N VAL A 92 -4.22 13.74 -21.19
CA VAL A 92 -4.53 13.55 -19.77
C VAL A 92 -5.20 12.20 -19.59
N CYS A 93 -4.56 11.28 -18.88
CA CYS A 93 -4.99 9.91 -18.66
C CYS A 93 -6.07 9.85 -17.58
N LYS A 94 -7.34 10.09 -17.90
CA LYS A 94 -8.45 10.13 -16.94
C LYS A 94 -8.96 8.75 -16.56
N ASP A 95 -8.99 7.83 -17.52
CA ASP A 95 -9.55 6.51 -17.34
C ASP A 95 -8.45 5.51 -16.98
N TYR A 96 -8.74 4.68 -16.00
CA TYR A 96 -7.85 3.59 -15.55
C TYR A 96 -7.99 2.36 -16.45
N GLY A 97 -6.89 1.71 -16.76
CA GLY A 97 -6.87 0.46 -17.52
C GLY A 97 -5.72 0.36 -18.52
N THR A 98 -5.81 -0.64 -19.38
CA THR A 98 -4.88 -0.84 -20.50
C THR A 98 -5.56 -0.47 -21.80
N PHE A 99 -4.95 0.44 -22.55
CA PHE A 99 -5.47 1.00 -23.77
C PHE A 99 -4.55 0.65 -24.93
N VAL A 100 -5.16 0.30 -26.07
CA VAL A 100 -4.45 0.21 -27.34
C VAL A 100 -4.46 1.58 -27.99
N CYS A 101 -3.27 2.12 -28.24
CA CYS A 101 -3.08 3.44 -28.80
C CYS A 101 -2.44 3.35 -30.18
N ARG A 102 -2.68 4.34 -31.00
CA ARG A 102 -2.13 4.40 -32.35
C ARG A 102 -1.77 5.83 -32.72
N LEU A 103 -0.56 6.01 -33.24
CA LEU A 103 -0.16 7.18 -33.99
C LEU A 103 -0.37 6.89 -35.48
N LYS A 104 -1.05 7.79 -36.17
CA LYS A 104 -1.18 7.83 -37.62
C LYS A 104 -0.50 9.10 -38.14
N ILE A 105 0.41 8.95 -39.10
CA ILE A 105 1.02 10.07 -39.84
C ILE A 105 0.66 9.85 -41.32
N SER A 106 0.09 10.85 -41.96
CA SER A 106 -0.33 10.71 -43.34
C SER A 106 -0.04 11.96 -44.15
N ASN A 107 0.19 11.75 -45.43
CA ASN A 107 0.11 12.77 -46.52
C ASN A 107 -0.93 12.35 -47.55
N GLU A 108 -0.98 12.99 -48.70
CA GLU A 108 -1.94 12.65 -49.77
C GLU A 108 -1.75 11.25 -50.34
N ASP A 109 -0.52 10.70 -50.29
CA ASP A 109 -0.15 9.46 -50.99
C ASP A 109 -0.02 8.26 -50.06
N ALA A 110 0.42 8.50 -48.81
CA ALA A 110 0.84 7.42 -47.90
C ALA A 110 0.38 7.64 -46.46
N THR A 111 0.35 6.57 -45.72
CA THR A 111 0.05 6.57 -44.27
C THR A 111 1.00 5.65 -43.54
N TYR A 112 1.58 6.18 -42.47
CA TYR A 112 2.38 5.42 -41.49
C TYR A 112 1.58 5.20 -40.23
N TYR A 113 1.68 4.03 -39.64
CA TYR A 113 1.06 3.68 -38.35
C TYR A 113 2.09 3.16 -37.37
N LYS A 114 1.99 3.62 -36.12
CA LYS A 114 2.67 3.03 -34.97
C LYS A 114 1.66 2.75 -33.89
N GLN A 115 1.53 1.48 -33.54
CA GLN A 115 0.70 1.04 -32.42
C GLN A 115 1.55 0.92 -31.16
N PHE A 116 0.97 1.26 -30.01
CA PHE A 116 1.59 1.12 -28.71
C PHE A 116 0.53 0.84 -27.64
N ARG A 117 0.97 0.41 -26.47
CA ARG A 117 0.11 0.16 -25.31
C ARG A 117 0.27 1.26 -24.29
N LEU A 118 -0.82 1.77 -23.76
CA LEU A 118 -0.87 2.69 -22.63
C LEU A 118 -1.50 1.97 -21.43
N ASN A 119 -0.74 1.80 -20.37
CA ASN A 119 -1.23 1.31 -19.09
C ASN A 119 -1.43 2.51 -18.17
N VAL A 120 -2.67 2.88 -17.90
CA VAL A 120 -3.01 3.90 -16.91
C VAL A 120 -3.27 3.21 -15.59
N GLN A 121 -2.49 3.57 -14.60
CA GLN A 121 -2.48 2.95 -13.30
C GLN A 121 -2.99 3.94 -12.25
N TYR A 122 -3.48 3.43 -11.11
CA TYR A 122 -3.83 4.32 -9.99
C TYR A 122 -2.58 4.97 -9.40
N SER A 123 -2.67 6.26 -9.08
CA SER A 123 -1.55 7.05 -8.54
C SER A 123 -1.11 6.59 -7.16
N TYR A 124 -2.08 6.15 -6.35
CA TYR A 124 -1.87 5.80 -4.95
C TYR A 124 -1.83 4.28 -4.78
N ARG A 125 -0.69 3.66 -5.06
CA ARG A 125 -0.47 2.22 -4.93
C ARG A 125 0.52 1.91 -3.81
N ALA A 126 1.64 1.28 -4.16
CA ALA A 126 2.73 1.05 -3.22
C ALA A 126 3.31 2.37 -2.71
N GLY A 127 3.43 2.52 -1.40
CA GLY A 127 3.94 3.73 -0.79
C GLY A 127 3.61 3.85 0.69
N LEU A 128 4.09 4.91 1.30
CA LEU A 128 3.74 5.26 2.65
C LEU A 128 2.60 6.26 2.66
N TYR A 129 1.73 6.10 3.62
CA TYR A 129 0.65 7.02 3.92
C TYR A 129 0.88 7.59 5.31
N ALA A 130 0.67 8.88 5.49
CA ALA A 130 0.86 9.55 6.76
C ALA A 130 -0.38 10.35 7.13
N VAL A 131 -0.91 10.11 8.33
CA VAL A 131 -1.92 10.98 8.93
C VAL A 131 -1.21 12.01 9.81
N ALA A 132 -1.51 13.30 9.59
CA ALA A 132 -0.78 14.40 10.21
C ALA A 132 -1.70 15.54 10.66
N ALA A 133 -1.34 16.22 11.76
CA ALA A 133 -1.97 17.46 12.19
C ALA A 133 -1.36 18.65 11.44
N SER A 134 -2.21 19.48 10.85
CA SER A 134 -1.82 20.73 10.17
C SER A 134 -2.76 21.86 10.59
N GLY A 135 -2.32 22.67 11.55
CA GLY A 135 -3.21 23.64 12.20
C GLY A 135 -4.42 22.94 12.83
N ASP A 136 -5.61 23.41 12.48
CA ASP A 136 -6.90 22.87 12.96
C ASP A 136 -7.47 21.75 12.08
N SER A 137 -6.66 21.19 11.20
CA SER A 137 -7.07 20.13 10.27
C SER A 137 -6.17 18.91 10.33
N THR A 138 -6.65 17.81 9.79
CA THR A 138 -5.88 16.59 9.53
C THR A 138 -5.55 16.51 8.04
N GLN A 139 -4.32 16.23 7.72
CA GLN A 139 -3.86 15.92 6.36
C GLN A 139 -3.61 14.42 6.22
N LEU A 140 -3.93 13.88 5.05
CA LEU A 140 -3.52 12.55 4.62
C LEU A 140 -2.46 12.69 3.53
N ALA A 141 -1.21 12.48 3.89
CA ALA A 141 -0.10 12.54 2.95
C ALA A 141 0.20 11.18 2.32
N TYR A 142 0.70 11.21 1.08
CA TYR A 142 1.21 10.04 0.36
C TYR A 142 2.68 10.24 -0.01
N ILE A 143 3.49 9.25 0.28
CA ILE A 143 4.93 9.24 0.01
C ILE A 143 5.22 8.05 -0.90
N PRO A 144 5.38 8.27 -2.22
CA PRO A 144 5.72 7.20 -3.16
C PRO A 144 7.12 6.67 -2.92
N LEU A 145 7.30 5.35 -3.06
CA LEU A 145 8.60 4.69 -2.90
C LEU A 145 9.41 4.62 -4.21
N ASP A 146 8.85 5.11 -5.32
CA ASP A 146 9.45 5.12 -6.66
C ASP A 146 10.28 6.39 -6.96
N GLY A 147 10.53 7.22 -5.96
CA GLY A 147 11.33 8.44 -6.08
C GLY A 147 10.56 9.73 -6.38
N ARG A 148 9.28 9.65 -6.73
CA ARG A 148 8.42 10.84 -6.90
C ARG A 148 8.37 11.69 -5.63
N GLN A 149 7.90 12.94 -5.77
CA GLN A 149 7.71 13.81 -4.62
C GLN A 149 6.48 13.41 -3.80
N PRO A 150 6.53 13.58 -2.47
CA PRO A 150 5.37 13.39 -1.62
C PRO A 150 4.23 14.36 -1.98
N GLU A 151 2.99 13.90 -1.75
CA GLU A 151 1.79 14.72 -1.79
C GLU A 151 1.27 14.93 -0.36
N SER A 152 1.12 16.18 0.07
CA SER A 152 0.87 16.52 1.48
C SER A 152 -0.57 16.29 1.94
N ASP A 153 -1.55 16.35 1.03
CA ASP A 153 -2.96 16.10 1.35
C ASP A 153 -3.73 15.51 0.18
N ILE A 154 -3.64 14.19 0.07
CA ILE A 154 -4.36 13.43 -0.95
C ILE A 154 -5.84 13.27 -0.65
N PHE A 155 -6.27 13.48 0.62
CA PHE A 155 -7.70 13.46 0.95
C PHE A 155 -8.42 14.66 0.34
N ALA A 156 -7.97 15.87 0.61
CA ALA A 156 -8.58 17.09 0.08
C ALA A 156 -8.51 17.14 -1.45
N LYS A 157 -7.39 16.68 -2.04
CA LYS A 157 -7.20 16.61 -3.49
C LYS A 157 -8.25 15.73 -4.18
N ASN A 158 -8.60 14.58 -3.58
CA ASN A 158 -9.49 13.58 -4.20
C ASN A 158 -10.95 13.66 -3.71
N ASN A 159 -11.24 14.53 -2.76
CA ASN A 159 -12.60 14.78 -2.23
C ASN A 159 -12.87 16.30 -2.18
N PRO A 160 -13.09 16.96 -3.34
CA PRO A 160 -13.27 18.40 -3.40
C PRO A 160 -14.38 18.89 -2.47
N GLY A 161 -14.08 19.93 -1.70
CA GLY A 161 -15.02 20.51 -0.72
C GLY A 161 -15.12 19.74 0.60
N GLN A 162 -14.37 18.64 0.78
CA GLN A 162 -14.29 17.90 2.03
C GLN A 162 -12.89 18.04 2.66
N HIS A 163 -12.86 18.11 3.99
CA HIS A 163 -11.63 18.16 4.77
C HIS A 163 -11.76 17.22 5.97
N LEU A 164 -10.65 16.57 6.31
CA LEU A 164 -10.54 15.88 7.58
C LEU A 164 -10.43 16.92 8.68
N SER A 165 -11.28 16.81 9.70
CA SER A 165 -11.24 17.71 10.85
C SER A 165 -10.03 17.44 11.76
N SER A 166 -9.93 18.15 12.87
CA SER A 166 -8.75 18.13 13.75
C SER A 166 -8.57 16.80 14.50
N ALA A 167 -7.43 16.66 15.16
CA ALA A 167 -7.03 15.52 15.97
C ALA A 167 -6.86 14.21 15.18
N PRO A 168 -5.84 14.12 14.29
CA PRO A 168 -5.48 12.87 13.64
C PRO A 168 -5.14 11.82 14.69
N GLN A 169 -5.67 10.60 14.53
CA GLN A 169 -5.42 9.52 15.46
C GLN A 169 -4.64 8.37 14.80
N ALA A 170 -5.21 7.75 13.78
CA ALA A 170 -4.59 6.57 13.19
C ALA A 170 -4.93 6.42 11.70
N ILE A 171 -4.10 5.65 11.03
CA ILE A 171 -4.30 5.20 9.67
C ILE A 171 -4.08 3.69 9.56
N SER A 172 -4.93 3.02 8.80
CA SER A 172 -4.82 1.59 8.57
C SER A 172 -5.16 1.24 7.13
N ILE A 173 -4.50 0.22 6.60
CA ILE A 173 -4.70 -0.25 5.22
C ILE A 173 -5.18 -1.69 5.26
N ALA A 174 -6.31 -1.95 4.62
CA ALA A 174 -6.95 -3.24 4.59
C ALA A 174 -7.14 -3.76 3.18
N SER A 175 -7.01 -5.07 2.99
CA SER A 175 -7.32 -5.72 1.73
C SER A 175 -8.51 -6.65 1.91
N ALA A 176 -9.54 -6.48 1.09
CA ALA A 176 -10.69 -7.38 1.04
C ALA A 176 -11.05 -7.68 -0.41
N LEU A 177 -11.14 -8.97 -0.77
CA LEU A 177 -11.50 -9.43 -2.12
C LEU A 177 -10.69 -8.74 -3.25
N GLY A 178 -9.38 -8.59 -3.06
CA GLY A 178 -8.50 -7.94 -4.02
C GLY A 178 -8.61 -6.42 -4.09
N LYS A 179 -9.51 -5.80 -3.30
CA LYS A 179 -9.63 -4.35 -3.17
C LYS A 179 -8.96 -3.87 -1.90
N GLN A 180 -8.14 -2.86 -2.03
CA GLN A 180 -7.54 -2.20 -0.85
C GLN A 180 -8.40 -1.02 -0.43
N GLN A 181 -8.49 -0.84 0.88
CA GLN A 181 -9.22 0.21 1.55
C GLN A 181 -8.29 0.91 2.52
N ILE A 182 -8.44 2.20 2.66
CA ILE A 182 -7.70 2.98 3.65
C ILE A 182 -8.69 3.49 4.68
N PHE A 183 -8.35 3.31 5.93
CA PHE A 183 -9.14 3.80 7.05
C PHE A 183 -8.35 4.89 7.76
N VAL A 184 -8.99 6.04 7.96
CA VAL A 184 -8.40 7.19 8.67
C VAL A 184 -9.30 7.55 9.83
N SER A 185 -8.75 7.53 11.05
CA SER A 185 -9.49 7.97 12.24
C SER A 185 -9.04 9.35 12.70
N ILE A 186 -10.02 10.15 13.09
CA ILE A 186 -9.86 11.48 13.65
C ILE A 186 -10.65 11.57 14.95
N GLY A 187 -10.25 12.46 15.87
CA GLY A 187 -10.81 12.55 17.21
C GLY A 187 -11.78 13.70 17.43
N SER A 188 -11.88 14.67 16.52
CA SER A 188 -12.74 15.84 16.73
C SER A 188 -13.42 16.30 15.42
N PRO A 189 -14.70 15.94 15.19
CA PRO A 189 -15.45 14.92 15.94
C PRO A 189 -14.84 13.53 15.75
N SER A 190 -15.08 12.63 16.70
CA SER A 190 -14.61 11.23 16.55
C SER A 190 -15.26 10.57 15.35
N ARG A 191 -14.45 10.24 14.36
CA ARG A 191 -14.90 9.67 13.09
C ARG A 191 -13.84 8.77 12.46
N ILE A 192 -14.28 7.71 11.81
CA ILE A 192 -13.45 6.86 10.97
C ILE A 192 -13.94 6.97 9.54
N TYR A 193 -13.08 7.43 8.66
CA TYR A 193 -13.32 7.43 7.21
C TYR A 193 -12.82 6.13 6.60
N LYS A 194 -13.59 5.63 5.65
CA LYS A 194 -13.21 4.58 4.73
C LYS A 194 -13.01 5.18 3.35
N LEU A 195 -11.80 5.03 2.81
CA LEU A 195 -11.43 5.51 1.48
C LEU A 195 -11.22 4.33 0.54
N ASP A 196 -11.58 4.50 -0.71
CA ASP A 196 -11.15 3.59 -1.77
C ASP A 196 -9.63 3.68 -1.93
N GLY A 197 -8.95 2.55 -1.82
CA GLY A 197 -7.49 2.51 -1.79
C GLY A 197 -6.81 2.92 -3.11
N ASN A 198 -7.55 3.04 -4.20
CA ASN A 198 -7.01 3.40 -5.51
C ASN A 198 -7.26 4.87 -5.86
N THR A 199 -8.44 5.37 -5.52
CA THR A 199 -8.88 6.72 -5.88
C THR A 199 -8.79 7.70 -4.72
N MET A 200 -8.62 7.22 -3.48
CA MET A 200 -8.67 8.03 -2.23
C MET A 200 -10.02 8.72 -2.01
N SER A 201 -11.03 8.39 -2.80
CA SER A 201 -12.38 8.92 -2.60
C SER A 201 -13.03 8.31 -1.35
N VAL A 202 -13.83 9.11 -0.66
CA VAL A 202 -14.61 8.66 0.50
C VAL A 202 -15.66 7.66 0.04
N VAL A 203 -15.57 6.42 0.55
CA VAL A 203 -16.59 5.39 0.38
C VAL A 203 -17.68 5.55 1.45
N GLY A 204 -17.29 5.98 2.65
CA GLY A 204 -18.19 6.22 3.75
C GLY A 204 -17.43 6.56 5.02
N TYR A 205 -18.17 6.83 6.08
CA TYR A 205 -17.59 7.09 7.40
C TYR A 205 -18.50 6.52 8.50
N ASN A 206 -17.93 6.32 9.67
CA ASN A 206 -18.67 5.96 10.86
C ASN A 206 -18.46 7.05 11.92
N ASP A 207 -19.54 7.72 12.33
CA ASP A 207 -19.54 8.64 13.45
C ASP A 207 -19.60 7.83 14.74
N GLY A 208 -18.54 7.93 15.52
CA GLY A 208 -18.50 7.35 16.84
C GLY A 208 -18.14 8.44 17.83
N THR A 209 -19.04 8.78 18.73
CA THR A 209 -18.76 9.71 19.83
C THR A 209 -17.66 9.23 20.77
N LYS A 210 -17.04 8.08 20.47
CA LYS A 210 -16.10 7.39 21.36
C LYS A 210 -15.00 6.65 20.62
N THR A 211 -14.65 7.05 19.40
CA THR A 211 -13.58 6.36 18.66
C THR A 211 -12.20 6.78 19.16
N ALA A 212 -11.42 5.80 19.57
CA ALA A 212 -10.01 5.89 19.85
C ALA A 212 -9.18 5.46 18.61
N PRO A 213 -7.86 5.40 18.69
CA PRO A 213 -7.02 4.93 17.61
C PRO A 213 -7.49 3.63 16.97
N PHE A 214 -7.45 3.61 15.68
CA PHE A 214 -7.88 2.49 14.86
C PHE A 214 -6.80 1.40 14.81
N LEU A 215 -7.18 0.19 15.11
CA LEU A 215 -6.32 -0.98 15.04
C LEU A 215 -6.77 -1.91 13.92
N TRP A 216 -5.81 -2.46 13.22
CA TRP A 216 -6.05 -3.44 12.16
C TRP A 216 -5.47 -4.79 12.53
N ALA A 217 -6.31 -5.82 12.51
CA ALA A 217 -5.87 -7.20 12.58
C ALA A 217 -5.92 -7.83 11.18
N LYS A 218 -4.77 -8.21 10.64
CA LYS A 218 -4.69 -8.91 9.36
C LYS A 218 -4.95 -10.39 9.58
N ARG A 219 -5.98 -10.92 8.92
CA ARG A 219 -6.17 -12.37 8.81
C ARG A 219 -5.22 -12.91 7.74
N SER A 220 -4.35 -13.87 8.05
CA SER A 220 -3.67 -14.65 7.05
C SER A 220 -4.65 -15.67 6.48
N GLY A 221 -4.93 -15.60 5.19
CA GLY A 221 -5.67 -16.65 4.51
C GLY A 221 -4.71 -17.67 3.92
N ARG A 222 -5.19 -18.89 3.67
CA ARG A 222 -4.54 -19.82 2.75
C ARG A 222 -4.30 -19.10 1.42
N THR A 223 -3.22 -19.43 0.75
CA THR A 223 -2.68 -18.84 -0.48
C THR A 223 -3.68 -18.61 -1.63
N ASN A 224 -4.89 -19.15 -1.57
CA ASN A 224 -5.93 -19.04 -2.59
C ASN A 224 -7.23 -18.37 -2.08
N SER A 225 -7.27 -17.89 -0.85
CA SER A 225 -8.42 -17.11 -0.36
C SER A 225 -7.98 -15.66 -0.17
N PRO A 226 -8.74 -14.69 -0.68
CA PRO A 226 -8.46 -13.29 -0.40
C PRO A 226 -8.45 -13.13 1.13
N SER A 227 -7.35 -12.58 1.64
CA SER A 227 -7.21 -12.33 3.07
C SER A 227 -8.28 -11.31 3.47
N ILE A 228 -9.29 -11.78 4.20
CA ILE A 228 -10.34 -10.96 4.74
C ILE A 228 -9.88 -10.58 6.14
N GLY A 229 -9.48 -9.33 6.32
CA GLY A 229 -9.12 -8.82 7.63
C GLY A 229 -10.34 -8.28 8.36
N SER A 230 -10.35 -8.39 9.66
CA SER A 230 -11.28 -7.65 10.52
C SER A 230 -10.70 -6.28 10.82
N VAL A 231 -11.56 -5.29 10.81
CA VAL A 231 -11.22 -3.93 11.25
C VAL A 231 -11.56 -3.84 12.73
N ILE A 232 -10.58 -3.55 13.55
CA ILE A 232 -10.72 -3.44 14.99
C ILE A 232 -10.64 -1.96 15.38
N TYR A 233 -11.57 -1.53 16.22
CA TYR A 233 -11.61 -0.19 16.78
C TYR A 233 -11.45 -0.26 18.28
N VAL A 234 -10.68 0.65 18.83
CA VAL A 234 -10.68 0.93 20.26
C VAL A 234 -11.48 2.20 20.48
N LEU A 235 -12.53 2.13 21.27
CA LEU A 235 -13.36 3.29 21.60
C LEU A 235 -12.73 4.10 22.75
N GLU A 236 -13.15 5.35 22.93
CA GLU A 236 -12.62 6.24 23.99
C GLU A 236 -12.78 5.66 25.39
N ASP A 237 -13.80 4.83 25.62
CA ASP A 237 -14.00 4.12 26.89
C ASP A 237 -13.16 2.84 27.01
N GLY A 238 -12.23 2.61 26.07
CA GLY A 238 -11.40 1.41 26.03
C GLY A 238 -12.13 0.15 25.57
N THR A 239 -13.33 0.28 25.04
CA THR A 239 -14.10 -0.83 24.48
C THR A 239 -13.48 -1.24 23.15
N LEU A 240 -13.30 -2.56 22.96
CA LEU A 240 -12.91 -3.13 21.68
C LEU A 240 -14.16 -3.45 20.87
N ALA A 241 -14.15 -3.01 19.64
CA ALA A 241 -15.21 -3.29 18.69
C ALA A 241 -14.61 -3.72 17.36
N SER A 242 -15.25 -4.66 16.66
CA SER A 242 -14.76 -5.15 15.38
C SER A 242 -15.85 -5.21 14.33
N ILE A 243 -15.48 -5.00 13.07
CA ILE A 243 -16.31 -5.33 11.91
C ILE A 243 -15.90 -6.74 11.48
N SER A 244 -16.77 -7.72 11.67
CA SER A 244 -16.46 -9.11 11.37
C SER A 244 -16.56 -9.44 9.87
N ASN A 245 -15.94 -10.56 9.50
CA ASN A 245 -15.91 -11.11 8.14
C ASN A 245 -17.28 -11.41 7.52
N SER A 246 -18.32 -11.66 8.31
CA SER A 246 -19.67 -11.89 7.79
C SER A 246 -20.28 -10.68 7.11
N SER A 247 -19.64 -9.52 7.28
CA SER A 247 -20.05 -8.24 6.72
C SER A 247 -19.11 -7.74 5.63
N ILE A 248 -18.58 -8.63 4.78
CA ILE A 248 -17.69 -8.27 3.66
C ILE A 248 -18.32 -7.21 2.76
N SER A 249 -19.62 -7.31 2.52
CA SER A 249 -20.37 -6.29 1.76
C SER A 249 -20.27 -4.92 2.41
N VAL A 250 -20.25 -4.87 3.73
CA VAL A 250 -20.09 -3.63 4.50
C VAL A 250 -18.72 -3.03 4.31
N LEU A 251 -17.66 -3.85 4.35
CA LEU A 251 -16.31 -3.39 4.06
C LEU A 251 -16.15 -2.89 2.63
N LEU A 252 -16.91 -3.43 1.68
CA LEU A 252 -16.79 -3.10 0.26
C LEU A 252 -17.72 -1.99 -0.22
N THR A 253 -18.91 -1.86 0.34
CA THR A 253 -19.97 -1.03 -0.27
C THR A 253 -20.55 0.04 0.63
N ASN A 254 -20.67 -0.19 1.94
CA ASN A 254 -21.35 0.75 2.81
C ASN A 254 -20.78 0.71 4.23
N PHE A 255 -20.17 1.81 4.64
CA PHE A 255 -19.52 1.94 5.95
C PHE A 255 -20.25 2.90 6.89
N ASN A 256 -21.27 3.60 6.40
CA ASN A 256 -21.97 4.61 7.17
C ASN A 256 -22.75 4.00 8.34
N ASN A 257 -22.39 4.37 9.57
CA ASN A 257 -23.09 4.02 10.82
C ASN A 257 -23.39 2.53 11.00
N GLN A 258 -22.51 1.66 10.54
CA GLN A 258 -22.71 0.24 10.72
C GLN A 258 -22.20 -0.26 12.06
N TYR A 259 -23.06 -1.00 12.74
CA TYR A 259 -22.79 -1.55 14.05
C TYR A 259 -21.72 -2.65 14.00
N MET A 260 -20.86 -2.61 14.97
CA MET A 260 -19.83 -3.59 15.20
C MET A 260 -20.44 -4.84 15.80
N SER A 261 -20.10 -5.99 15.26
CA SER A 261 -20.73 -7.27 15.64
C SER A 261 -20.29 -7.78 17.01
N GLN A 262 -19.21 -7.24 17.59
CA GLN A 262 -18.69 -7.67 18.89
C GLN A 262 -18.10 -6.49 19.65
N VAL A 263 -18.48 -6.39 20.90
CA VAL A 263 -18.05 -5.33 21.82
C VAL A 263 -17.56 -5.99 23.11
N ILE A 264 -16.28 -5.77 23.44
CA ILE A 264 -15.74 -6.14 24.74
C ILE A 264 -15.66 -4.89 25.60
N LYS A 265 -16.32 -4.95 26.74
CA LYS A 265 -16.40 -3.84 27.69
C LYS A 265 -15.40 -4.00 28.84
N ASN A 266 -15.13 -2.91 29.54
CA ASN A 266 -14.29 -2.84 30.74
C ASN A 266 -12.79 -2.98 30.52
N TYR A 267 -12.30 -2.67 29.31
CA TYR A 267 -10.88 -2.57 29.01
C TYR A 267 -10.47 -1.11 28.81
N SER A 268 -9.19 -0.83 28.96
CA SER A 268 -8.54 0.39 28.46
C SER A 268 -7.41 -0.06 27.55
N LEU A 269 -7.78 -0.39 26.32
CA LEU A 269 -6.83 -0.93 25.35
C LEU A 269 -5.86 0.15 24.89
N ALA A 270 -4.58 -0.21 24.84
CA ALA A 270 -3.56 0.62 24.22
C ALA A 270 -3.84 0.73 22.72
N PRO A 271 -3.48 1.87 22.08
CA PRO A 271 -3.70 2.05 20.66
C PRO A 271 -2.80 1.15 19.77
N GLU A 272 -1.72 0.65 20.35
CA GLU A 272 -0.80 -0.25 19.67
C GLU A 272 -1.37 -1.66 19.61
N ALA A 273 -1.30 -2.27 18.46
CA ALA A 273 -1.62 -3.68 18.25
C ALA A 273 -0.63 -4.31 17.27
N VAL A 274 -0.37 -5.59 17.46
CA VAL A 274 0.49 -6.37 16.58
C VAL A 274 -0.26 -7.59 16.10
N SER A 275 -0.39 -7.75 14.79
CA SER A 275 -0.92 -8.96 14.20
C SER A 275 0.21 -9.95 13.96
N TRP A 276 0.01 -11.19 14.41
CA TRP A 276 0.89 -12.29 14.06
C TRP A 276 0.17 -13.23 13.09
N ALA A 277 0.83 -13.61 12.06
CA ALA A 277 0.61 -14.68 11.12
C ALA A 277 1.35 -14.36 9.84
N ARG A 278 2.63 -14.68 9.81
CA ARG A 278 3.48 -14.41 8.65
C ARG A 278 3.59 -15.60 7.70
N ARG A 279 3.27 -16.81 8.15
CA ARG A 279 3.32 -17.99 7.28
C ARG A 279 1.95 -18.27 6.66
N ALA A 280 1.94 -18.43 5.35
CA ALA A 280 0.76 -18.76 4.57
C ALA A 280 0.17 -20.14 4.88
N ASP A 281 0.93 -21.00 5.53
CA ASP A 281 0.61 -22.37 5.92
C ASP A 281 0.17 -22.52 7.38
N GLU A 282 0.22 -21.45 8.19
CA GLU A 282 -0.20 -21.48 9.58
C GLU A 282 -1.65 -21.02 9.74
N TYR A 283 -2.45 -21.86 10.41
CA TYR A 283 -3.84 -21.59 10.75
C TYR A 283 -4.01 -20.61 11.90
N TYR A 284 -2.92 -19.99 12.35
CA TYR A 284 -2.86 -19.18 13.55
C TYR A 284 -2.84 -17.70 13.21
N ASN A 285 -4.03 -17.12 13.26
CA ASN A 285 -4.17 -15.67 13.14
C ASN A 285 -4.50 -15.10 14.50
N GLY A 286 -3.67 -14.23 14.99
CA GLY A 286 -3.92 -13.55 16.23
C GLY A 286 -3.52 -12.09 16.16
N THR A 287 -4.09 -11.31 17.04
CA THR A 287 -3.71 -9.95 17.29
C THR A 287 -3.36 -9.79 18.77
N ALA A 288 -2.20 -9.25 19.03
CA ALA A 288 -1.78 -8.83 20.33
C ALA A 288 -2.42 -7.48 20.65
N LEU A 289 -3.09 -7.42 21.76
CA LEU A 289 -3.64 -6.21 22.35
C LEU A 289 -3.12 -6.08 23.77
N TYR A 290 -3.15 -4.89 24.33
CA TYR A 290 -2.77 -4.67 25.71
C TYR A 290 -3.80 -3.82 26.45
N ASP A 291 -4.27 -4.31 27.59
CA ASP A 291 -5.18 -3.58 28.47
C ASP A 291 -4.42 -2.79 29.53
N ASN A 292 -4.35 -1.49 29.34
CA ASN A 292 -3.66 -0.58 30.24
C ASN A 292 -4.37 -0.40 31.60
N LYS A 293 -5.67 -0.71 31.70
CA LYS A 293 -6.43 -0.56 32.95
C LYS A 293 -6.09 -1.65 33.94
N GLN A 294 -5.96 -2.88 33.47
CA GLN A 294 -5.68 -4.02 34.31
C GLN A 294 -4.21 -4.47 34.22
N GLY A 295 -3.45 -3.92 33.29
CA GLY A 295 -2.07 -4.34 33.06
C GLY A 295 -2.02 -5.80 32.62
N ARG A 296 -2.50 -6.10 31.42
CA ARG A 296 -2.49 -7.47 30.90
C ARG A 296 -2.39 -7.52 29.39
N PHE A 297 -1.71 -8.53 28.90
CA PHE A 297 -1.68 -8.87 27.50
C PHE A 297 -2.94 -9.64 27.10
N ILE A 298 -3.51 -9.30 25.97
CA ILE A 298 -4.68 -9.95 25.40
C ILE A 298 -4.32 -10.54 24.05
N ALA A 299 -4.41 -11.86 23.92
CA ALA A 299 -4.34 -12.55 22.66
C ALA A 299 -5.75 -12.66 22.06
N TYR A 300 -5.97 -12.00 20.95
CA TYR A 300 -7.22 -12.08 20.17
C TYR A 300 -7.06 -13.04 19.00
N ALA A 301 -7.93 -14.03 18.90
CA ALA A 301 -7.97 -15.00 17.80
C ALA A 301 -9.27 -14.87 17.00
N GLU A 302 -9.19 -14.42 15.78
CA GLU A 302 -10.34 -14.11 14.91
C GLU A 302 -11.20 -15.31 14.53
N ASN A 303 -10.59 -16.48 14.45
CA ASN A 303 -11.26 -17.70 13.97
C ASN A 303 -12.09 -18.41 15.04
N GLU A 304 -12.05 -17.94 16.27
CA GLU A 304 -12.82 -18.50 17.37
C GLU A 304 -14.29 -18.09 17.25
N ARG A 305 -15.19 -19.05 17.15
CA ARG A 305 -16.64 -18.79 17.13
C ARG A 305 -17.20 -18.45 18.51
N ASP A 306 -16.50 -18.84 19.54
CA ASP A 306 -16.87 -18.60 20.92
C ASP A 306 -16.19 -17.32 21.42
N VAL A 307 -16.95 -16.25 21.58
CA VAL A 307 -16.47 -14.93 21.96
C VAL A 307 -15.57 -14.93 23.21
N PRO A 308 -15.88 -15.66 24.30
CA PRO A 308 -14.98 -15.72 25.44
C PRO A 308 -13.62 -16.35 25.17
N LYS A 309 -13.52 -17.19 24.14
CA LYS A 309 -12.26 -17.83 23.75
C LYS A 309 -11.48 -17.02 22.73
N GLN A 310 -12.13 -16.07 22.03
CA GLN A 310 -11.45 -15.17 21.11
C GLN A 310 -10.44 -14.25 21.81
N TYR A 311 -10.71 -13.93 23.08
CA TYR A 311 -9.90 -13.02 23.87
C TYR A 311 -9.30 -13.75 25.08
N ARG A 312 -8.01 -14.02 25.01
CA ARG A 312 -7.31 -14.67 26.10
C ARG A 312 -6.43 -13.65 26.82
N SER A 313 -6.67 -13.47 28.12
CA SER A 313 -5.73 -12.72 28.98
C SER A 313 -4.54 -13.61 29.31
N LEU A 314 -3.35 -13.16 28.95
CA LEU A 314 -2.11 -13.87 29.22
C LEU A 314 -1.28 -13.10 30.27
N PHE A 315 -0.71 -13.83 31.22
CA PHE A 315 0.22 -13.32 32.25
C PHE A 315 -0.33 -12.11 33.04
N PRO A 316 -1.59 -12.13 33.53
CA PRO A 316 -2.21 -10.97 34.16
C PRO A 316 -1.45 -10.52 35.43
N GLU A 317 -0.95 -11.45 36.22
CA GLU A 317 -0.22 -11.13 37.45
C GLU A 317 1.15 -10.47 37.15
N SER A 318 1.83 -10.90 36.08
CA SER A 318 3.13 -10.37 35.70
C SER A 318 3.09 -8.92 35.23
N PHE A 319 1.93 -8.49 34.72
CA PHE A 319 1.76 -7.18 34.08
C PHE A 319 0.89 -6.22 34.90
N ALA A 320 0.37 -6.65 36.04
CA ALA A 320 -0.44 -5.82 36.93
C ALA A 320 0.23 -4.47 37.21
N GLY A 321 -0.52 -3.38 37.11
CA GLY A 321 -0.02 -2.02 37.36
C GLY A 321 0.90 -1.45 36.27
N LYS A 322 1.10 -2.16 35.16
CA LYS A 322 1.95 -1.70 34.05
C LYS A 322 1.12 -1.29 32.85
N ARG A 323 1.54 -0.22 32.17
CA ARG A 323 0.97 0.24 30.92
C ARG A 323 1.93 0.01 29.75
N LEU A 324 1.38 -0.20 28.56
CA LEU A 324 2.16 -0.36 27.35
C LEU A 324 2.79 0.97 26.90
N ILE A 325 4.05 0.91 26.51
CA ILE A 325 4.76 1.95 25.77
C ILE A 325 4.75 1.60 24.27
N GLY A 326 4.95 0.35 23.94
CA GLY A 326 4.86 -0.16 22.59
C GLY A 326 5.26 -1.63 22.53
N MET A 327 4.93 -2.28 21.40
CA MET A 327 5.21 -3.69 21.17
C MET A 327 5.49 -3.98 19.69
N GLY A 328 6.16 -5.10 19.42
CA GLY A 328 6.42 -5.57 18.08
C GLY A 328 6.73 -7.07 18.03
N MET A 329 6.47 -7.68 16.87
CA MET A 329 6.90 -9.05 16.61
C MET A 329 8.42 -9.10 16.45
N VAL A 330 9.04 -10.10 17.06
CA VAL A 330 10.51 -10.27 17.08
C VAL A 330 10.96 -11.61 16.52
N ASP A 331 10.03 -12.42 16.03
CA ASP A 331 10.32 -13.62 15.27
C ASP A 331 9.36 -13.74 14.06
N ASN A 332 9.60 -14.71 13.19
CA ASN A 332 8.76 -14.93 12.01
C ASN A 332 7.44 -15.68 12.31
N TYR A 333 7.19 -16.01 13.56
CA TYR A 333 6.05 -16.82 13.98
C TYR A 333 5.04 -15.99 14.79
N HIS A 334 5.31 -15.77 16.07
CA HIS A 334 4.34 -15.18 16.99
C HIS A 334 4.95 -14.52 18.24
N GLU A 335 6.27 -14.57 18.40
CA GLU A 335 6.91 -13.97 19.58
C GLU A 335 6.83 -12.45 19.56
N ILE A 336 6.50 -11.88 20.70
CA ILE A 336 6.27 -10.46 20.88
C ILE A 336 7.17 -9.89 21.96
N ALA A 337 7.85 -8.80 21.64
CA ALA A 337 8.53 -7.96 22.60
C ALA A 337 7.73 -6.71 22.91
N MET A 338 7.74 -6.31 24.17
CA MET A 338 7.04 -5.13 24.68
C MET A 338 7.95 -4.29 25.56
N LEU A 339 7.72 -2.98 25.52
CA LEU A 339 8.16 -2.08 26.59
C LEU A 339 6.93 -1.67 27.41
N LEU A 340 7.00 -1.90 28.70
CA LEU A 340 5.96 -1.53 29.65
C LEU A 340 6.51 -0.50 30.63
N LYS A 341 5.63 0.33 31.20
CA LYS A 341 5.93 1.22 32.32
C LYS A 341 5.09 0.85 33.52
N ASP A 342 5.73 0.60 34.64
CA ASP A 342 5.06 0.51 35.92
C ASP A 342 4.58 1.88 36.36
N THR A 343 3.28 2.01 36.62
CA THR A 343 2.64 3.29 36.90
C THR A 343 2.95 3.80 38.34
N ALA A 344 3.28 2.91 39.26
CA ALA A 344 3.60 3.27 40.65
C ALA A 344 5.04 3.73 40.78
N THR A 345 5.99 2.99 40.17
CA THR A 345 7.44 3.25 40.32
C THR A 345 8.03 4.06 39.18
N SER A 346 7.29 4.28 38.08
CA SER A 346 7.79 4.86 36.85
C SER A 346 8.94 4.11 36.18
N THR A 347 9.18 2.86 36.60
CA THR A 347 10.20 1.99 36.02
C THR A 347 9.73 1.40 34.71
N TYR A 348 10.60 1.39 33.70
CA TYR A 348 10.33 0.70 32.46
C TYR A 348 10.76 -0.75 32.53
N TYR A 349 10.00 -1.62 31.84
CA TYR A 349 10.27 -3.05 31.74
C TYR A 349 10.33 -3.49 30.30
N HIS A 350 11.27 -4.35 29.97
CA HIS A 350 11.27 -5.15 28.77
C HIS A 350 10.60 -6.49 29.07
N VAL A 351 9.69 -6.88 28.19
CA VAL A 351 8.98 -8.15 28.25
C VAL A 351 9.12 -8.85 26.90
N TRP A 352 9.36 -10.15 26.94
CA TRP A 352 9.39 -11.02 25.78
C TRP A 352 8.52 -12.24 26.06
N ILE A 353 7.52 -12.44 25.20
CA ILE A 353 6.53 -13.50 25.34
C ILE A 353 6.37 -14.29 24.05
N ASP A 354 5.97 -15.54 24.22
CA ASP A 354 5.33 -16.37 23.24
C ASP A 354 3.84 -16.46 23.61
N PRO A 355 2.88 -15.94 22.82
CA PRO A 355 1.47 -16.04 23.15
C PRO A 355 0.90 -17.45 22.99
N GLY A 356 1.72 -18.40 22.53
CA GLY A 356 1.33 -19.77 22.25
C GLY A 356 0.55 -19.88 20.95
N ALA A 357 0.51 -21.07 20.40
CA ALA A 357 -0.21 -21.39 19.18
C ALA A 357 -1.57 -22.03 19.45
N TYR A 358 -2.57 -21.69 18.68
CA TYR A 358 -3.92 -22.26 18.74
C TYR A 358 -4.35 -22.76 17.37
N ASP A 359 -4.70 -24.03 17.25
CA ASP A 359 -5.24 -24.60 16.04
C ASP A 359 -6.76 -24.46 16.00
N ALA A 360 -7.26 -23.54 15.17
CA ALA A 360 -8.69 -23.32 15.01
C ALA A 360 -9.44 -24.49 14.39
N ASN A 361 -8.78 -25.39 13.65
CA ASN A 361 -9.42 -26.55 13.03
C ASN A 361 -9.57 -27.71 13.99
N SER A 362 -8.51 -28.02 14.73
CA SER A 362 -8.55 -29.08 15.75
C SER A 362 -9.16 -28.62 17.07
N LYS A 363 -9.36 -27.31 17.24
CA LYS A 363 -9.77 -26.67 18.51
C LYS A 363 -8.85 -27.02 19.68
N THR A 364 -7.64 -27.42 19.37
CA THR A 364 -6.61 -27.76 20.34
C THR A 364 -5.55 -26.67 20.39
N ARG A 365 -4.94 -26.55 21.56
CA ARG A 365 -3.81 -25.67 21.78
C ARG A 365 -2.53 -26.45 21.45
N ASN A 366 -1.78 -26.00 20.44
CA ASN A 366 -0.55 -26.68 20.02
C ASN A 366 0.66 -26.27 20.85
N ALA A 367 0.62 -25.08 21.46
CA ALA A 367 1.66 -24.61 22.36
C ALA A 367 1.06 -23.71 23.45
N ASP A 368 1.55 -23.87 24.66
CA ASP A 368 1.17 -23.01 25.77
C ASP A 368 1.88 -21.65 25.69
N PRO A 369 1.23 -20.56 26.17
CA PRO A 369 1.90 -19.27 26.29
C PRO A 369 3.09 -19.35 27.25
N GLU A 370 4.17 -18.67 26.88
CA GLU A 370 5.38 -18.59 27.66
C GLU A 370 5.79 -17.14 27.90
N LEU A 371 6.05 -16.78 29.16
CA LEU A 371 6.74 -15.55 29.50
C LEU A 371 8.25 -15.81 29.48
N LYS A 372 8.88 -15.54 28.35
CA LYS A 372 10.31 -15.84 28.12
C LYS A 372 11.25 -14.92 28.89
N TYR A 373 10.82 -13.68 29.12
CA TYR A 373 11.58 -12.71 29.89
C TYR A 373 10.70 -11.54 30.37
N ILE A 374 10.99 -11.07 31.58
CA ILE A 374 10.58 -9.77 32.10
C ILE A 374 11.72 -9.21 32.97
N GLY A 375 12.13 -7.96 32.72
CA GLY A 375 13.18 -7.29 33.47
C GLY A 375 13.14 -5.78 33.34
N ALA A 376 13.68 -5.10 34.36
CA ALA A 376 13.76 -3.65 34.33
C ALA A 376 14.69 -3.15 33.22
N VAL A 377 14.28 -2.10 32.56
CA VAL A 377 15.09 -1.39 31.57
C VAL A 377 15.99 -0.40 32.30
N PRO A 378 17.30 -0.42 32.06
CA PRO A 378 18.21 0.52 32.70
C PRO A 378 17.92 1.96 32.25
N SER A 379 18.06 2.92 33.15
CA SER A 379 17.81 4.34 32.82
C SER A 379 18.69 4.87 31.70
N THR A 380 19.88 4.29 31.52
CA THR A 380 20.79 4.59 30.40
C THR A 380 20.26 4.20 29.01
N ALA A 381 19.26 3.35 28.94
CA ALA A 381 18.60 2.99 27.64
C ALA A 381 17.79 4.13 27.03
N GLY A 382 17.46 5.17 27.82
CA GLY A 382 16.77 6.35 27.31
C GLY A 382 15.30 6.14 26.89
N VAL A 383 14.67 5.03 27.30
CA VAL A 383 13.24 4.77 27.05
C VAL A 383 12.39 5.82 27.74
N LYS A 384 11.38 6.32 27.05
CA LYS A 384 10.44 7.36 27.52
C LYS A 384 8.99 6.97 27.24
N ASP A 385 8.06 7.72 27.82
CA ASP A 385 6.63 7.49 27.65
C ASP A 385 6.14 7.64 26.21
N ASN A 386 6.84 8.44 25.42
CA ASN A 386 6.55 8.67 24.00
C ASN A 386 7.46 7.87 23.05
N SER A 387 8.27 6.96 23.56
CA SER A 387 9.07 6.06 22.73
C SER A 387 8.17 5.24 21.80
N LYS A 388 8.57 5.15 20.54
CA LYS A 388 7.92 4.28 19.55
C LYS A 388 8.69 2.99 19.46
N VAL A 389 7.97 1.90 19.27
CA VAL A 389 8.53 0.54 19.27
C VAL A 389 8.07 -0.19 18.01
N VAL A 390 9.00 -0.93 17.40
CA VAL A 390 8.69 -1.86 16.32
C VAL A 390 9.62 -3.07 16.41
N GLY A 391 9.09 -4.25 16.15
CA GLY A 391 9.89 -5.46 16.04
C GLY A 391 10.37 -5.71 14.61
N ILE A 392 11.52 -6.37 14.48
CA ILE A 392 12.06 -6.87 13.21
C ILE A 392 12.04 -8.40 13.26
N PRO A 393 10.99 -9.04 12.77
CA PRO A 393 10.75 -10.45 12.98
C PRO A 393 11.88 -11.37 12.50
N SER A 394 12.54 -11.03 11.39
CA SER A 394 13.63 -11.88 10.85
C SER A 394 14.90 -11.91 11.69
N THR A 395 15.04 -11.06 12.71
CA THR A 395 16.34 -10.83 13.39
C THR A 395 16.30 -10.90 14.91
N ASN A 396 15.15 -11.15 15.53
CA ASN A 396 14.93 -11.05 16.97
C ASN A 396 15.29 -9.66 17.55
N LEU A 397 15.17 -8.62 16.74
CA LEU A 397 15.44 -7.24 17.13
C LEU A 397 14.14 -6.48 17.38
N MET A 398 14.21 -5.60 18.35
CA MET A 398 13.25 -4.55 18.61
C MET A 398 13.94 -3.20 18.43
N TYR A 399 13.38 -2.33 17.62
CA TYR A 399 13.80 -0.93 17.60
C TYR A 399 12.90 -0.10 18.48
N TYR A 400 13.49 0.79 19.26
CA TYR A 400 12.75 1.79 20.03
C TYR A 400 13.35 3.18 19.83
N SER A 401 12.51 4.21 19.98
CA SER A 401 12.94 5.60 19.80
C SER A 401 13.19 6.31 21.15
N SER A 402 14.13 7.26 21.13
CA SER A 402 14.32 8.26 22.18
C SER A 402 14.65 9.61 21.54
N GLY A 403 13.69 10.53 21.51
CA GLY A 403 13.83 11.78 20.77
C GLY A 403 13.95 11.53 19.27
N ASN A 404 15.08 11.94 18.66
CA ASN A 404 15.42 11.71 17.26
C ASN A 404 16.26 10.44 17.02
N ALA A 405 16.57 9.69 18.06
CA ALA A 405 17.44 8.52 17.99
C ALA A 405 16.65 7.22 18.03
N LEU A 406 17.16 6.19 17.34
CA LEU A 406 16.66 4.82 17.33
C LEU A 406 17.73 3.87 17.86
N TYR A 407 17.33 2.97 18.71
CA TYR A 407 18.17 1.97 19.33
C TYR A 407 17.70 0.58 18.91
N ALA A 408 18.62 -0.26 18.43
CA ALA A 408 18.34 -1.67 18.13
C ALA A 408 18.68 -2.52 19.35
N TYR A 409 17.68 -3.21 19.87
CA TYR A 409 17.81 -4.09 21.03
C TYR A 409 17.48 -5.53 20.63
N SER A 410 18.40 -6.45 20.88
CA SER A 410 18.13 -7.87 20.73
C SER A 410 17.39 -8.40 21.96
N VAL A 411 16.23 -9.01 21.77
CA VAL A 411 15.46 -9.61 22.88
C VAL A 411 16.22 -10.74 23.56
N LEU A 412 17.12 -11.39 22.82
CA LEU A 412 17.99 -12.45 23.33
C LEU A 412 19.01 -11.94 24.36
N SER A 413 19.28 -10.63 24.40
CA SER A 413 20.22 -9.99 25.32
C SER A 413 19.66 -9.82 26.76
N LYS A 414 18.36 -10.11 26.95
CA LYS A 414 17.70 -10.19 28.27
C LYS A 414 18.08 -9.06 29.24
N GLY A 415 17.80 -7.80 28.85
CA GLY A 415 18.04 -6.61 29.71
C GLY A 415 19.35 -5.86 29.43
N ASN A 416 20.23 -6.36 28.58
CA ASN A 416 21.44 -5.63 28.18
C ASN A 416 21.09 -4.67 27.01
N PHE A 417 20.66 -3.48 27.34
CA PHE A 417 20.23 -2.44 26.39
C PHE A 417 21.43 -1.68 25.81
N PRO A 418 21.34 -1.26 24.51
CA PRO A 418 22.36 -0.42 23.90
C PRO A 418 22.36 0.98 24.53
N THR A 419 23.56 1.54 24.70
CA THR A 419 23.78 2.91 25.22
C THR A 419 24.00 3.92 24.10
N THR A 420 24.29 3.45 22.88
CA THR A 420 24.51 4.29 21.69
C THR A 420 23.41 4.07 20.66
N PRO A 421 22.91 5.12 20.01
CA PRO A 421 21.91 4.98 18.97
C PRO A 421 22.46 4.19 17.78
N THR A 422 21.59 3.39 17.18
CA THR A 422 21.87 2.63 15.96
C THR A 422 21.62 3.50 14.71
N LEU A 423 20.56 4.31 14.75
CA LEU A 423 20.12 5.19 13.66
C LEU A 423 19.67 6.53 14.25
N THR A 424 19.78 7.62 13.48
CA THR A 424 19.34 8.95 13.94
C THR A 424 18.63 9.72 12.81
N CYS A 425 17.55 10.40 13.17
CA CYS A 425 16.98 11.48 12.40
C CYS A 425 17.74 12.78 12.65
N ASP A 426 17.41 13.86 11.96
CA ASP A 426 18.11 15.12 12.12
C ASP A 426 17.87 15.73 13.52
N SER A 427 18.81 16.55 13.95
CA SER A 427 18.76 17.17 15.29
C SER A 427 17.52 18.06 15.45
N GLY A 428 16.92 18.05 16.65
CA GLY A 428 15.73 18.83 16.96
C GLY A 428 14.40 18.17 16.55
N GLU A 429 14.44 17.04 15.88
CA GLU A 429 13.25 16.28 15.51
C GLU A 429 12.85 15.27 16.59
N GLN A 430 11.59 14.87 16.58
CA GLN A 430 11.02 13.82 17.44
C GLN A 430 10.39 12.73 16.59
N ILE A 431 10.80 11.50 16.80
CA ILE A 431 10.21 10.34 16.12
C ILE A 431 8.78 10.12 16.63
N SER A 432 7.85 10.02 15.68
CA SER A 432 6.41 9.88 15.96
C SER A 432 5.81 8.56 15.46
N SER A 433 6.43 7.90 14.47
CA SER A 433 5.95 6.63 13.95
C SER A 433 7.06 5.81 13.32
N LEU A 434 6.93 4.48 13.41
CA LEU A 434 7.86 3.49 12.84
C LEU A 434 7.07 2.47 12.03
N VAL A 435 7.54 2.14 10.83
CA VAL A 435 6.96 1.09 9.98
C VAL A 435 8.08 0.32 9.29
N VAL A 436 8.04 -1.01 9.37
CA VAL A 436 9.02 -1.89 8.72
C VAL A 436 8.48 -2.38 7.38
N SER A 437 9.33 -2.49 6.38
CA SER A 437 8.98 -3.12 5.10
C SER A 437 8.65 -4.60 5.29
N SER A 438 7.83 -5.18 4.41
CA SER A 438 7.37 -6.57 4.52
C SER A 438 8.51 -7.60 4.42
N ASP A 439 9.65 -7.21 3.85
CA ASP A 439 10.87 -8.01 3.73
C ASP A 439 11.89 -7.76 4.85
N ASP A 440 11.51 -6.98 5.87
CA ASP A 440 12.35 -6.56 7.01
C ASP A 440 13.65 -5.82 6.63
N LYS A 441 13.71 -5.26 5.42
CA LYS A 441 14.91 -4.62 4.89
C LYS A 441 15.02 -3.15 5.21
N TYR A 442 13.88 -2.48 5.25
CA TYR A 442 13.80 -1.05 5.45
C TYR A 442 12.94 -0.69 6.67
N LEU A 443 13.41 0.31 7.40
CA LEU A 443 12.65 0.97 8.44
C LEU A 443 12.27 2.38 7.97
N TYR A 444 10.98 2.63 7.87
CA TYR A 444 10.42 3.96 7.60
C TYR A 444 10.08 4.65 8.90
N VAL A 445 10.53 5.87 9.04
CA VAL A 445 10.47 6.64 10.29
C VAL A 445 9.83 7.99 10.01
N ALA A 446 8.72 8.29 10.66
CA ALA A 446 8.23 9.66 10.72
C ALA A 446 8.91 10.39 11.88
N ALA A 447 9.40 11.58 11.61
CA ALA A 447 9.98 12.48 12.60
C ALA A 447 9.45 13.89 12.40
N ASN A 448 9.03 14.51 13.47
CA ASN A 448 8.42 15.83 13.48
C ASN A 448 9.38 16.87 14.05
N ASN A 449 9.47 18.02 13.42
CA ASN A 449 10.09 19.18 14.00
C ASN A 449 9.06 19.95 14.84
N PRO A 450 9.18 19.97 16.18
CA PRO A 450 8.18 20.59 17.05
C PRO A 450 8.17 22.12 16.94
N THR A 451 9.26 22.74 16.45
CA THR A 451 9.37 24.18 16.29
C THR A 451 8.66 24.64 15.02
N THR A 452 8.96 24.01 13.89
CA THR A 452 8.37 24.38 12.60
C THR A 452 7.00 23.73 12.34
N LYS A 453 6.60 22.78 13.18
CA LYS A 453 5.34 22.01 13.06
C LYS A 453 5.21 21.23 11.75
N VAL A 454 6.34 20.73 11.27
CA VAL A 454 6.42 19.98 10.00
C VAL A 454 6.93 18.58 10.23
N GLY A 455 6.36 17.62 9.50
CA GLY A 455 6.74 16.23 9.50
C GLY A 455 7.67 15.85 8.33
N HIS A 456 8.61 14.99 8.62
CA HIS A 456 9.58 14.42 7.70
C HIS A 456 9.49 12.90 7.74
N VAL A 457 9.86 12.25 6.63
CA VAL A 457 9.93 10.79 6.57
C VAL A 457 11.30 10.34 6.13
N TYR A 458 11.84 9.38 6.84
CA TYR A 458 13.13 8.76 6.60
C TYR A 458 12.96 7.31 6.17
N CYS A 459 13.89 6.84 5.35
CA CYS A 459 14.08 5.42 5.07
C CYS A 459 15.49 5.04 5.52
N PHE A 460 15.58 4.01 6.33
CA PHE A 460 16.85 3.42 6.75
C PHE A 460 16.94 1.98 6.25
N ASP A 461 18.12 1.60 5.74
CA ASP A 461 18.47 0.20 5.49
C ASP A 461 18.87 -0.46 6.82
N LEU A 462 18.14 -1.51 7.21
CA LEU A 462 18.35 -2.18 8.49
C LEU A 462 19.59 -3.06 8.50
N ASN A 463 20.02 -3.59 7.34
CA ASN A 463 21.21 -4.41 7.23
C ASN A 463 22.48 -3.55 7.27
N GLN A 464 22.50 -2.46 6.52
CA GLN A 464 23.63 -1.54 6.46
C GLN A 464 23.65 -0.54 7.61
N ARG A 465 22.51 -0.37 8.32
CA ARG A 465 22.30 0.63 9.38
C ARG A 465 22.60 2.04 8.91
N THR A 466 22.15 2.38 7.71
CA THR A 466 22.38 3.68 7.08
C THR A 466 21.09 4.31 6.59
N ARG A 467 21.08 5.63 6.52
CA ARG A 467 19.98 6.39 5.93
C ARG A 467 20.04 6.27 4.41
N VAL A 468 18.98 5.74 3.79
CA VAL A 468 18.83 5.63 2.34
C VAL A 468 18.34 6.96 1.76
N TRP A 469 17.29 7.53 2.35
CA TRP A 469 16.76 8.83 1.94
C TRP A 469 15.99 9.52 3.08
N LYS A 470 15.78 10.83 2.90
CA LYS A 470 14.86 11.68 3.66
C LYS A 470 13.92 12.38 2.71
N LYS A 471 12.63 12.38 2.99
CA LYS A 471 11.63 13.27 2.40
C LYS A 471 11.29 14.35 3.42
N SER A 472 11.65 15.58 3.10
CA SER A 472 11.43 16.74 3.99
C SER A 472 10.09 17.40 3.71
N ASN A 473 9.49 18.00 4.74
CA ASN A 473 8.24 18.79 4.62
C ASN A 473 7.11 18.00 3.95
N VAL A 474 6.91 16.76 4.39
CA VAL A 474 5.90 15.86 3.81
C VAL A 474 4.49 16.37 4.09
N SER A 475 4.23 16.79 5.33
CA SER A 475 2.96 17.35 5.78
C SER A 475 3.14 18.06 7.12
N GLY A 476 2.06 18.38 7.83
CA GLY A 476 2.10 18.83 9.23
C GLY A 476 2.72 17.79 10.17
N MET A 477 2.40 17.85 11.45
CA MET A 477 2.92 16.93 12.49
C MET A 477 2.37 15.52 12.26
N ILE A 478 3.21 14.61 11.76
CA ILE A 478 2.80 13.23 11.46
C ILE A 478 2.51 12.48 12.74
N GLN A 479 1.32 11.92 12.86
CA GLN A 479 0.90 11.09 13.97
C GLN A 479 1.24 9.62 13.74
N GLN A 480 0.94 9.11 12.54
CA GLN A 480 1.18 7.72 12.20
C GLN A 480 1.48 7.53 10.71
N LEU A 481 2.33 6.55 10.42
CA LEU A 481 2.59 6.01 9.08
C LEU A 481 1.88 4.67 8.90
N ALA A 482 1.51 4.39 7.67
CA ALA A 482 1.13 3.06 7.21
C ALA A 482 1.81 2.76 5.87
N LEU A 483 2.28 1.52 5.68
CA LEU A 483 2.90 1.07 4.44
C LEU A 483 1.90 0.25 3.63
N ARG A 484 1.79 0.58 2.35
CA ARG A 484 1.10 -0.19 1.34
C ARG A 484 2.13 -0.79 0.37
N ASN A 485 2.18 -2.12 0.30
CA ASN A 485 3.01 -2.87 -0.64
C ASN A 485 2.31 -3.10 -1.97
#